data_d6d3e15fc93a91942a0d37229f85a568
#
_entry.id   d6d3e15fc93a91942a0d37229f85a568
#
_cell.length_a   1.000
_cell.length_b   1.000
_cell.length_c   1.000
_cell.angle_alpha   90.00
_cell.angle_beta   90.00
_cell.angle_gamma   90.00
#
_symmetry.space_group_name_H-M   'P 1'
#
loop_
_entity.id
_entity.type
_entity.pdbx_description
1 polymer ?
#
loop_
_entity_poly.entity_id
_entity_poly.type
_entity_poly.pdbx_seq_one_letter_code
_entity_poly.pdbx_strand_id
1 'polypeptide(L)'
;PTMSSIIAYHTGCKNAMTFDLQGACAGFLYGLETGANYIRSGRYKKVIVVAGDKMTSITDYQDRSTCPLFGDACGAVLLEPTTEEVGVLDTILRTDGVGYSHLIMKSGGSAYPSSHETVDKREHFVLQDGKYVFKYAVSYMADVAAEIAERNKLTHDDITWIVPHQANLRIIDATAKRLGVDMEKVMINIQKYGNTSAGTCLLYTSPSPRDRSL
;
A
#
# COMPACT_ATOMS: atom_id res chain seq x y z
N PRO A 1 -2.14 15.64 -15.64
CA PRO A 1 -3.37 14.94 -15.26
C PRO A 1 -3.12 13.97 -14.11
N THR A 2 -4.18 13.57 -13.40
CA THR A 2 -4.13 12.51 -12.41
C THR A 2 -3.92 11.17 -13.12
N MET A 3 -3.25 10.21 -12.45
CA MET A 3 -3.08 8.86 -13.01
C MET A 3 -4.43 8.18 -13.21
N SER A 4 -5.35 8.36 -12.29
CA SER A 4 -6.73 7.84 -12.38
C SER A 4 -7.47 8.32 -13.64
N SER A 5 -7.28 9.57 -14.07
CA SER A 5 -7.92 10.05 -15.32
C SER A 5 -7.31 9.43 -16.58
N ILE A 6 -6.00 9.13 -16.57
CA ILE A 6 -5.33 8.41 -17.65
C ILE A 6 -5.85 6.98 -17.72
N ILE A 7 -5.95 6.30 -16.58
CA ILE A 7 -6.50 4.94 -16.48
C ILE A 7 -7.93 4.91 -17.01
N ALA A 8 -8.79 5.84 -16.56
CA ALA A 8 -10.19 5.92 -17.02
C ALA A 8 -10.29 6.10 -18.54
N TYR A 9 -9.43 6.91 -19.13
CA TYR A 9 -9.37 7.09 -20.58
C TYR A 9 -9.02 5.78 -21.29
N HIS A 10 -7.96 5.10 -20.88
CA HIS A 10 -7.51 3.88 -21.53
C HIS A 10 -8.42 2.66 -21.29
N THR A 11 -9.19 2.66 -20.20
CA THR A 11 -10.16 1.60 -19.89
C THR A 11 -11.58 1.89 -20.40
N GLY A 12 -11.79 3.05 -21.02
CA GLY A 12 -13.10 3.43 -21.56
C GLY A 12 -14.13 3.83 -20.50
N CYS A 13 -13.73 4.19 -19.29
CA CYS A 13 -14.60 4.62 -18.19
C CYS A 13 -15.06 6.08 -18.37
N LYS A 14 -15.86 6.36 -19.41
CA LYS A 14 -16.22 7.71 -19.85
C LYS A 14 -17.00 8.54 -18.83
N ASN A 15 -17.72 7.90 -17.91
CA ASN A 15 -18.59 8.56 -16.92
C ASN A 15 -18.02 8.48 -15.49
N ALA A 16 -16.79 8.01 -15.32
CA ALA A 16 -16.19 7.88 -14.01
C ALA A 16 -15.73 9.25 -13.46
N MET A 17 -16.04 9.54 -12.21
CA MET A 17 -15.33 10.55 -11.43
C MET A 17 -14.02 9.95 -10.99
N THR A 18 -12.91 10.66 -11.17
CA THR A 18 -11.57 10.15 -10.87
C THR A 18 -10.73 11.15 -10.08
N PHE A 19 -9.92 10.64 -9.19
CA PHE A 19 -8.90 11.41 -8.44
C PHE A 19 -7.84 10.45 -7.89
N ASP A 20 -6.67 10.99 -7.56
CA ASP A 20 -5.58 10.25 -6.95
C ASP A 20 -5.52 10.53 -5.45
N LEU A 21 -5.18 9.51 -4.66
CA LEU A 21 -4.89 9.62 -3.23
C LEU A 21 -3.41 9.41 -2.97
N GLN A 22 -2.84 10.24 -2.11
CA GLN A 22 -1.46 10.11 -1.65
C GLN A 22 -1.44 9.49 -0.25
N GLY A 23 -0.98 8.26 -0.15
CA GLY A 23 -0.85 7.51 1.10
C GLY A 23 0.40 6.62 1.11
N ALA A 24 1.28 6.76 0.11
CA ALA A 24 2.45 5.91 -0.09
C ALA A 24 2.07 4.43 0.11
N CYS A 25 2.83 3.68 0.92
CA CYS A 25 2.60 2.26 1.15
C CYS A 25 1.21 1.93 1.73
N ALA A 26 0.55 2.86 2.41
CA ALA A 26 -0.83 2.72 2.91
C ALA A 26 -1.90 3.15 1.89
N GLY A 27 -1.50 3.62 0.70
CA GLY A 27 -2.39 4.18 -0.31
C GLY A 27 -3.52 3.24 -0.72
N PHE A 28 -3.26 1.93 -0.79
CA PHE A 28 -4.33 0.95 -1.07
C PHE A 28 -5.41 0.94 0.01
N LEU A 29 -5.03 0.93 1.29
CA LEU A 29 -6.00 0.93 2.39
C LEU A 29 -6.80 2.24 2.45
N TYR A 30 -6.17 3.38 2.18
CA TYR A 30 -6.86 4.67 2.07
C TYR A 30 -7.84 4.68 0.89
N GLY A 31 -7.43 4.15 -0.26
CA GLY A 31 -8.29 4.01 -1.42
C GLY A 31 -9.47 3.07 -1.16
N LEU A 32 -9.21 1.95 -0.48
CA LEU A 32 -10.22 0.94 -0.15
C LEU A 32 -11.30 1.52 0.78
N GLU A 33 -10.91 2.19 1.86
CA GLU A 33 -11.85 2.83 2.78
C GLU A 33 -12.62 3.97 2.10
N THR A 34 -11.95 4.80 1.31
CA THR A 34 -12.59 5.86 0.55
C THR A 34 -13.64 5.30 -0.42
N GLY A 35 -13.28 4.26 -1.17
CA GLY A 35 -14.19 3.58 -2.08
C GLY A 35 -15.38 2.92 -1.36
N ALA A 36 -15.12 2.25 -0.25
CA ALA A 36 -16.16 1.64 0.59
C ALA A 36 -17.15 2.68 1.11
N ASN A 37 -16.68 3.86 1.52
CA ASN A 37 -17.55 4.94 1.96
C ASN A 37 -18.43 5.52 0.83
N TYR A 38 -17.93 5.59 -0.40
CA TYR A 38 -18.76 5.95 -1.55
C TYR A 38 -19.85 4.91 -1.82
N ILE A 39 -19.57 3.63 -1.66
CA ILE A 39 -20.57 2.55 -1.79
C ILE A 39 -21.58 2.62 -0.63
N ARG A 40 -21.10 2.70 0.63
CA ARG A 40 -21.97 2.77 1.83
C ARG A 40 -22.91 3.98 1.82
N SER A 41 -22.45 5.12 1.33
CA SER A 41 -23.27 6.33 1.19
C SER A 41 -24.32 6.24 0.05
N GLY A 42 -24.29 5.21 -0.77
CA GLY A 42 -25.14 5.05 -1.93
C GLY A 42 -24.82 6.01 -3.10
N ARG A 43 -23.74 6.79 -2.99
CA ARG A 43 -23.35 7.76 -4.02
C ARG A 43 -22.96 7.08 -5.32
N TYR A 44 -22.21 5.98 -5.23
CA TYR A 44 -21.80 5.16 -6.36
C TYR A 44 -22.12 3.69 -6.10
N LYS A 45 -22.42 2.96 -7.18
CA LYS A 45 -22.66 1.51 -7.14
C LYS A 45 -21.46 0.70 -7.55
N LYS A 46 -20.46 1.33 -8.16
CA LYS A 46 -19.21 0.70 -8.61
C LYS A 46 -18.08 1.67 -8.37
N VAL A 47 -17.06 1.23 -7.65
CA VAL A 47 -15.83 1.98 -7.42
C VAL A 47 -14.64 1.08 -7.73
N ILE A 48 -13.77 1.52 -8.62
CA ILE A 48 -12.50 0.83 -8.89
C ILE A 48 -11.42 1.53 -8.08
N VAL A 49 -10.76 0.77 -7.21
CA VAL A 49 -9.57 1.21 -6.47
C VAL A 49 -8.35 0.61 -7.16
N VAL A 50 -7.49 1.47 -7.68
CA VAL A 50 -6.22 1.08 -8.29
C VAL A 50 -5.10 1.52 -7.37
N ALA A 51 -4.20 0.61 -7.03
CA ALA A 51 -3.02 0.93 -6.23
C ALA A 51 -1.77 0.42 -6.93
N GLY A 52 -0.78 1.28 -7.08
CA GLY A 52 0.47 0.91 -7.74
C GLY A 52 1.45 2.06 -7.77
N ASP A 53 2.71 1.67 -7.78
CA ASP A 53 3.84 2.58 -7.84
C ASP A 53 4.94 2.01 -8.74
N LYS A 54 5.58 2.90 -9.48
CA LYS A 54 6.82 2.59 -10.20
C LYS A 54 8.01 3.05 -9.36
N MET A 55 8.33 2.27 -8.32
CA MET A 55 9.40 2.60 -7.39
C MET A 55 10.79 2.61 -8.03
N THR A 56 11.00 1.79 -9.07
CA THR A 56 12.28 1.75 -9.78
C THR A 56 12.64 3.08 -10.44
N SER A 57 11.66 3.94 -10.75
CA SER A 57 11.91 5.26 -11.34
C SER A 57 12.47 6.29 -10.35
N ILE A 58 12.29 6.08 -9.05
CA ILE A 58 12.74 6.96 -7.98
C ILE A 58 13.77 6.29 -7.05
N THR A 59 14.22 5.10 -7.39
CA THR A 59 15.23 4.37 -6.64
C THR A 59 16.63 4.79 -7.08
N ASP A 60 17.50 5.14 -6.13
CA ASP A 60 18.90 5.42 -6.40
C ASP A 60 19.69 4.11 -6.46
N TYR A 61 20.05 3.67 -7.66
CA TYR A 61 20.85 2.45 -7.86
C TYR A 61 22.32 2.57 -7.42
N GLN A 62 22.76 3.74 -6.99
CA GLN A 62 24.07 3.94 -6.36
C GLN A 62 23.98 3.83 -4.83
N ASP A 63 22.80 3.98 -4.25
CA ASP A 63 22.57 3.79 -2.82
C ASP A 63 22.26 2.31 -2.52
N ARG A 64 23.27 1.60 -2.02
CA ARG A 64 23.17 0.17 -1.66
C ARG A 64 22.23 -0.11 -0.49
N SER A 65 21.80 0.91 0.24
CA SER A 65 20.86 0.76 1.36
C SER A 65 19.40 0.70 0.89
N THR A 66 19.08 1.30 -0.26
CA THR A 66 17.73 1.39 -0.80
C THR A 66 17.52 0.63 -2.10
N CYS A 67 18.53 0.53 -2.97
CA CYS A 67 18.38 -0.08 -4.29
C CYS A 67 17.88 -1.55 -4.30
N PRO A 68 18.17 -2.42 -3.31
CA PRO A 68 17.65 -3.78 -3.32
C PRO A 68 16.25 -3.91 -2.71
N LEU A 69 15.66 -2.81 -2.20
CA LEU A 69 14.43 -2.88 -1.41
C LEU A 69 13.17 -2.80 -2.25
N PHE A 70 13.17 -1.91 -3.25
CA PHE A 70 11.95 -1.51 -3.94
C PHE A 70 11.73 -2.24 -5.26
N GLY A 71 10.46 -2.51 -5.56
CA GLY A 71 10.00 -3.06 -6.82
C GLY A 71 8.74 -2.34 -7.33
N ASP A 72 8.36 -2.65 -8.55
CA ASP A 72 7.20 -2.07 -9.22
C ASP A 72 6.03 -3.05 -9.19
N ALA A 73 4.85 -2.56 -8.87
CA ALA A 73 3.61 -3.30 -9.04
C ALA A 73 2.40 -2.38 -9.13
N CYS A 74 1.36 -2.90 -9.74
CA CYS A 74 0.04 -2.27 -9.77
C CYS A 74 -1.03 -3.36 -9.70
N GLY A 75 -2.13 -3.06 -9.02
CA GLY A 75 -3.31 -3.90 -8.98
C GLY A 75 -4.58 -3.07 -8.81
N ALA A 76 -5.72 -3.70 -9.04
CA ALA A 76 -7.02 -3.05 -8.93
C ALA A 76 -8.06 -3.98 -8.32
N VAL A 77 -9.01 -3.40 -7.58
CA VAL A 77 -10.20 -4.07 -7.08
C VAL A 77 -11.45 -3.29 -7.45
N LEU A 78 -12.53 -3.99 -7.75
CA LEU A 78 -13.85 -3.43 -7.94
C LEU A 78 -14.65 -3.58 -6.65
N LEU A 79 -15.18 -2.48 -6.14
CA LEU A 79 -16.09 -2.45 -5.00
C LEU A 79 -17.52 -2.28 -5.50
N GLU A 80 -18.42 -3.10 -4.98
CA GLU A 80 -19.85 -3.06 -5.27
C GLU A 80 -20.64 -3.24 -3.96
N PRO A 81 -21.90 -2.75 -3.87
CA PRO A 81 -22.73 -2.98 -2.69
C PRO A 81 -23.09 -4.47 -2.58
N THR A 82 -23.16 -4.97 -1.36
CA THR A 82 -23.64 -6.31 -1.03
C THR A 82 -24.63 -6.25 0.12
N THR A 83 -25.53 -7.24 0.20
CA THR A 83 -26.41 -7.47 1.34
C THR A 83 -25.86 -8.54 2.28
N GLU A 84 -24.77 -9.19 1.91
CA GLU A 84 -24.08 -10.17 2.73
C GLU A 84 -23.12 -9.49 3.70
N GLU A 85 -22.82 -10.13 4.83
CA GLU A 85 -21.84 -9.66 5.81
C GLU A 85 -20.40 -9.99 5.36
N VAL A 86 -20.01 -9.43 4.20
CA VAL A 86 -18.69 -9.63 3.58
C VAL A 86 -18.14 -8.31 3.03
N GLY A 87 -16.86 -8.28 2.73
CA GLY A 87 -16.17 -7.13 2.13
C GLY A 87 -15.37 -6.32 3.15
N VAL A 88 -15.33 -5.00 3.01
CA VAL A 88 -14.62 -4.12 3.93
C VAL A 88 -15.49 -3.89 5.17
N LEU A 89 -15.26 -4.68 6.22
CA LEU A 89 -16.06 -4.64 7.44
C LEU A 89 -15.66 -3.50 8.35
N ASP A 90 -14.35 -3.30 8.53
CA ASP A 90 -13.79 -2.28 9.42
C ASP A 90 -12.41 -1.85 8.96
N THR A 91 -11.99 -0.63 9.31
CA THR A 91 -10.66 -0.09 8.99
C THR A 91 -10.12 0.75 10.13
N ILE A 92 -8.79 0.75 10.29
CA ILE A 92 -8.06 1.69 11.14
C ILE A 92 -6.99 2.34 10.28
N LEU A 93 -7.11 3.63 10.07
CA LEU A 93 -6.15 4.44 9.33
C LEU A 93 -5.51 5.47 10.26
N ARG A 94 -4.18 5.52 10.28
CA ARG A 94 -3.41 6.45 11.11
C ARG A 94 -2.27 7.06 10.32
N THR A 95 -1.91 8.27 10.67
CA THR A 95 -0.76 8.99 10.13
C THR A 95 0.01 9.64 11.26
N ASP A 96 1.33 9.45 11.25
CA ASP A 96 2.24 10.19 12.12
C ASP A 96 3.25 10.95 11.22
N GLY A 97 3.12 12.27 11.21
CA GLY A 97 3.96 13.15 10.39
C GLY A 97 5.34 13.40 10.98
N VAL A 98 5.64 12.96 12.21
CA VAL A 98 6.92 13.25 12.88
C VAL A 98 8.10 12.63 12.13
N GLY A 99 7.87 11.53 11.43
CA GLY A 99 8.88 10.79 10.68
C GLY A 99 9.10 11.24 9.23
N TYR A 100 8.50 12.34 8.78
CA TYR A 100 8.49 12.74 7.36
C TYR A 100 9.87 12.82 6.71
N SER A 101 10.90 13.20 7.46
CA SER A 101 12.25 13.36 6.94
C SER A 101 13.04 12.05 6.81
N HIS A 102 12.53 10.96 7.38
CA HIS A 102 13.21 9.65 7.41
C HIS A 102 12.84 8.74 6.23
N LEU A 103 11.76 9.07 5.50
CA LEU A 103 11.38 8.42 4.26
C LEU A 103 10.81 9.47 3.32
N ILE A 104 11.61 9.98 2.41
CA ILE A 104 11.27 11.16 1.61
C ILE A 104 12.00 11.15 0.27
N MET A 105 11.36 11.70 -0.76
CA MET A 105 12.01 12.24 -1.94
C MET A 105 12.10 13.75 -1.76
N LYS A 106 13.30 14.29 -1.58
CA LYS A 106 13.49 15.68 -1.15
C LYS A 106 13.06 16.69 -2.20
N SER A 107 13.39 16.44 -3.47
CA SER A 107 13.07 17.36 -4.55
C SER A 107 12.02 16.80 -5.51
N GLY A 108 11.36 17.68 -6.26
CA GLY A 108 10.33 17.36 -7.22
C GLY A 108 8.91 17.77 -6.82
N GLY A 109 8.73 18.22 -5.58
CA GLY A 109 7.47 18.77 -5.10
C GLY A 109 7.44 20.31 -5.17
N SER A 110 6.28 20.88 -4.83
CA SER A 110 6.06 22.33 -4.89
C SER A 110 6.95 23.14 -3.94
N ALA A 111 7.27 22.56 -2.77
CA ALA A 111 8.11 23.23 -1.77
C ALA A 111 9.60 23.26 -2.19
N TYR A 112 10.05 22.24 -2.92
CA TYR A 112 11.42 22.13 -3.38
C TYR A 112 11.43 21.52 -4.80
N PRO A 113 11.20 22.35 -5.82
CA PRO A 113 11.13 21.90 -7.21
C PRO A 113 12.45 21.31 -7.72
N SER A 114 12.36 20.44 -8.71
CA SER A 114 13.54 19.90 -9.38
C SER A 114 14.32 21.02 -10.10
N SER A 115 15.65 20.96 -10.00
CA SER A 115 16.60 21.83 -10.68
C SER A 115 17.84 21.03 -11.07
N HIS A 116 18.74 21.59 -11.89
CA HIS A 116 20.02 20.96 -12.17
C HIS A 116 20.79 20.64 -10.88
N GLU A 117 20.79 21.58 -9.92
CA GLU A 117 21.44 21.39 -8.62
C GLU A 117 20.88 20.20 -7.84
N THR A 118 19.54 20.07 -7.75
CA THR A 118 18.91 18.98 -7.01
C THR A 118 19.09 17.62 -7.70
N VAL A 119 19.16 17.60 -9.02
CA VAL A 119 19.46 16.40 -9.81
C VAL A 119 20.91 15.98 -9.62
N ASP A 120 21.87 16.92 -9.68
CA ASP A 120 23.29 16.65 -9.44
C ASP A 120 23.53 16.12 -8.02
N LYS A 121 22.79 16.62 -7.03
CA LYS A 121 22.78 16.15 -5.64
C LYS A 121 21.97 14.84 -5.43
N ARG A 122 21.35 14.29 -6.48
CA ARG A 122 20.55 13.07 -6.44
C ARG A 122 19.33 13.15 -5.51
N GLU A 123 18.82 14.34 -5.22
CA GLU A 123 17.72 14.58 -4.28
C GLU A 123 16.33 14.22 -4.87
N HIS A 124 16.29 13.85 -6.16
CA HIS A 124 15.11 13.32 -6.86
C HIS A 124 14.88 11.81 -6.65
N PHE A 125 15.75 11.16 -5.89
CA PHE A 125 15.58 9.77 -5.48
C PHE A 125 15.00 9.64 -4.07
N VAL A 126 14.38 8.50 -3.79
CA VAL A 126 13.87 8.17 -2.46
C VAL A 126 15.03 7.97 -1.49
N LEU A 127 14.94 8.65 -0.34
CA LEU A 127 15.87 8.49 0.78
C LEU A 127 15.13 7.79 1.91
N GLN A 128 15.75 6.78 2.51
CA GLN A 128 15.19 6.04 3.63
C GLN A 128 16.22 5.87 4.75
N ASP A 129 15.89 6.36 5.94
CA ASP A 129 16.55 5.95 7.17
C ASP A 129 15.95 4.61 7.62
N GLY A 130 16.57 3.53 7.19
CA GLY A 130 16.06 2.18 7.42
C GLY A 130 15.92 1.80 8.90
N LYS A 131 16.79 2.33 9.80
CA LYS A 131 16.72 2.05 11.24
C LYS A 131 15.50 2.73 11.86
N TYR A 132 15.28 3.98 11.52
CA TYR A 132 14.14 4.74 12.02
C TYR A 132 12.83 4.13 11.52
N VAL A 133 12.69 3.95 10.21
CA VAL A 133 11.49 3.37 9.60
C VAL A 133 11.19 1.99 10.15
N PHE A 134 12.20 1.13 10.30
CA PHE A 134 12.04 -0.21 10.87
C PHE A 134 11.48 -0.18 12.29
N LYS A 135 12.03 0.66 13.16
CA LYS A 135 11.59 0.77 14.56
C LYS A 135 10.10 1.09 14.67
N TYR A 136 9.64 2.07 13.89
CA TYR A 136 8.23 2.49 13.91
C TYR A 136 7.32 1.47 13.23
N ALA A 137 7.75 0.90 12.09
CA ALA A 137 6.94 -0.08 11.37
C ALA A 137 6.67 -1.36 12.18
N VAL A 138 7.70 -1.88 12.90
CA VAL A 138 7.52 -3.06 13.76
C VAL A 138 6.46 -2.83 14.84
N SER A 139 6.47 -1.66 15.48
CA SER A 139 5.49 -1.35 16.53
C SER A 139 4.12 -1.05 15.96
N TYR A 140 4.03 -0.09 15.05
CA TYR A 140 2.73 0.44 14.61
C TYR A 140 1.94 -0.54 13.74
N MET A 141 2.57 -1.32 12.87
CA MET A 141 1.84 -2.35 12.12
C MET A 141 1.26 -3.41 13.05
N ALA A 142 2.05 -3.85 14.02
CA ALA A 142 1.61 -4.84 15.00
C ALA A 142 0.49 -4.32 15.91
N ASP A 143 0.61 -3.06 16.38
CA ASP A 143 -0.37 -2.46 17.27
C ASP A 143 -1.70 -2.20 16.57
N VAL A 144 -1.68 -1.67 15.34
CA VAL A 144 -2.90 -1.42 14.55
C VAL A 144 -3.60 -2.74 14.19
N ALA A 145 -2.83 -3.79 13.85
CA ALA A 145 -3.38 -5.11 13.58
C ALA A 145 -4.03 -5.73 14.83
N ALA A 146 -3.40 -5.62 16.00
CA ALA A 146 -3.98 -6.09 17.24
C ALA A 146 -5.25 -5.30 17.62
N GLU A 147 -5.22 -3.98 17.47
CA GLU A 147 -6.34 -3.11 17.78
C GLU A 147 -7.58 -3.41 16.93
N ILE A 148 -7.42 -3.61 15.61
CA ILE A 148 -8.57 -3.93 14.76
C ILE A 148 -9.14 -5.31 15.08
N ALA A 149 -8.30 -6.29 15.41
CA ALA A 149 -8.76 -7.61 15.86
C ALA A 149 -9.54 -7.52 17.17
N GLU A 150 -9.01 -6.81 18.18
CA GLU A 150 -9.66 -6.61 19.47
C GLU A 150 -10.99 -5.86 19.32
N ARG A 151 -11.01 -4.76 18.53
CA ARG A 151 -12.23 -3.96 18.29
C ARG A 151 -13.36 -4.78 17.66
N ASN A 152 -12.99 -5.72 16.81
CA ASN A 152 -13.94 -6.63 16.14
C ASN A 152 -14.12 -7.97 16.89
N LYS A 153 -13.52 -8.12 18.08
CA LYS A 153 -13.60 -9.34 18.92
C LYS A 153 -13.11 -10.59 18.20
N LEU A 154 -12.14 -10.43 17.28
CA LEU A 154 -11.54 -11.54 16.57
C LEU A 154 -10.42 -12.18 17.40
N THR A 155 -10.40 -13.48 17.42
CA THR A 155 -9.30 -14.31 17.93
C THR A 155 -8.35 -14.70 16.79
N HIS A 156 -7.21 -15.29 17.11
CA HIS A 156 -6.28 -15.81 16.09
C HIS A 156 -6.91 -16.93 15.22
N ASP A 157 -7.91 -17.66 15.76
CA ASP A 157 -8.61 -18.71 15.02
C ASP A 157 -9.56 -18.15 13.96
N ASP A 158 -10.11 -16.96 14.20
CA ASP A 158 -11.00 -16.29 13.26
C ASP A 158 -10.24 -15.71 12.05
N ILE A 159 -8.91 -15.56 12.16
CA ILE A 159 -8.07 -15.01 11.11
C ILE A 159 -7.61 -16.12 10.18
N THR A 160 -8.15 -16.13 8.96
CA THR A 160 -7.73 -17.08 7.91
C THR A 160 -6.40 -16.65 7.28
N TRP A 161 -6.25 -15.39 6.95
CA TRP A 161 -5.06 -14.83 6.30
C TRP A 161 -4.70 -13.45 6.81
N ILE A 162 -3.40 -13.21 6.97
CA ILE A 162 -2.82 -11.88 7.09
C ILE A 162 -2.15 -11.54 5.76
N VAL A 163 -2.51 -10.38 5.19
CA VAL A 163 -1.91 -9.83 3.95
C VAL A 163 -1.18 -8.53 4.28
N PRO A 164 0.05 -8.59 4.79
CA PRO A 164 0.76 -7.42 5.26
C PRO A 164 1.43 -6.68 4.10
N HIS A 165 1.70 -5.39 4.31
CA HIS A 165 2.65 -4.67 3.46
C HIS A 165 4.03 -5.35 3.48
N GLN A 166 4.62 -5.54 2.31
CA GLN A 166 5.89 -6.28 2.13
C GLN A 166 7.10 -5.34 2.23
N ALA A 167 7.27 -4.70 3.39
CA ALA A 167 8.38 -3.80 3.62
C ALA A 167 9.67 -4.53 4.03
N ASN A 168 9.53 -5.51 4.94
CA ASN A 168 10.63 -6.26 5.52
C ASN A 168 10.08 -7.51 6.22
N LEU A 169 10.70 -8.68 6.00
CA LEU A 169 10.24 -9.95 6.58
C LEU A 169 10.19 -9.93 8.12
N ARG A 170 11.11 -9.21 8.77
CA ARG A 170 11.12 -9.08 10.24
C ARG A 170 9.95 -8.26 10.78
N ILE A 171 9.45 -7.28 10.01
CA ILE A 171 8.25 -6.50 10.36
C ILE A 171 7.02 -7.40 10.23
N ILE A 172 6.94 -8.19 9.16
CA ILE A 172 5.85 -9.15 8.92
C ILE A 172 5.77 -10.17 10.06
N ASP A 173 6.91 -10.79 10.43
CA ASP A 173 7.00 -11.75 11.52
C ASP A 173 6.58 -11.14 12.88
N ALA A 174 7.01 -9.92 13.18
CA ALA A 174 6.61 -9.22 14.40
C ALA A 174 5.09 -8.96 14.46
N THR A 175 4.47 -8.62 13.32
CA THR A 175 3.03 -8.41 13.22
C THR A 175 2.26 -9.73 13.45
N ALA A 176 2.69 -10.81 12.81
CA ALA A 176 2.07 -12.13 13.00
C ALA A 176 2.17 -12.60 14.46
N LYS A 177 3.35 -12.47 15.07
CA LYS A 177 3.57 -12.80 16.49
C LYS A 177 2.67 -11.99 17.42
N ARG A 178 2.49 -10.70 17.15
CA ARG A 178 1.65 -9.82 17.98
C ARG A 178 0.17 -10.25 17.93
N LEU A 179 -0.28 -10.78 16.78
CA LEU A 179 -1.62 -11.33 16.60
C LEU A 179 -1.77 -12.77 17.09
N GLY A 180 -0.69 -13.44 17.44
CA GLY A 180 -0.70 -14.88 17.78
C GLY A 180 -1.04 -15.78 16.60
N VAL A 181 -0.79 -15.33 15.37
CA VAL A 181 -1.10 -16.05 14.13
C VAL A 181 0.15 -16.70 13.57
N ASP A 182 0.03 -17.97 13.16
CA ASP A 182 1.13 -18.71 12.56
C ASP A 182 1.55 -18.12 11.20
N MET A 183 2.85 -18.18 10.92
CA MET A 183 3.40 -17.67 9.67
C MET A 183 2.86 -18.37 8.42
N GLU A 184 2.30 -19.56 8.53
CA GLU A 184 1.61 -20.27 7.44
C GLU A 184 0.34 -19.55 6.97
N LYS A 185 -0.28 -18.74 7.85
CA LYS A 185 -1.42 -17.88 7.53
C LYS A 185 -0.99 -16.47 7.04
N VAL A 186 0.29 -16.23 6.81
CA VAL A 186 0.82 -14.92 6.39
C VAL A 186 1.27 -14.97 4.95
N MET A 187 0.69 -14.12 4.13
CA MET A 187 1.10 -13.98 2.73
C MET A 187 2.46 -13.29 2.63
N ILE A 188 3.42 -13.95 1.98
CA ILE A 188 4.80 -13.45 1.83
C ILE A 188 5.24 -13.58 0.38
N ASN A 189 5.65 -12.47 -0.24
CA ASN A 189 6.17 -12.44 -1.60
C ASN A 189 7.36 -11.48 -1.77
N ILE A 190 7.80 -10.86 -0.69
CA ILE A 190 8.89 -9.88 -0.69
C ILE A 190 10.17 -10.41 -1.37
N GLN A 191 10.43 -11.71 -1.29
CA GLN A 191 11.60 -12.34 -1.92
C GLN A 191 11.55 -12.28 -3.45
N LYS A 192 10.35 -12.16 -4.03
CA LYS A 192 10.15 -12.14 -5.48
C LYS A 192 10.04 -10.72 -6.04
N TYR A 193 9.35 -9.84 -5.31
CA TYR A 193 8.93 -8.54 -5.83
C TYR A 193 9.49 -7.35 -5.04
N GLY A 194 10.10 -7.59 -3.88
CA GLY A 194 10.53 -6.52 -3.00
C GLY A 194 9.35 -5.72 -2.41
N ASN A 195 9.64 -4.49 -2.01
CA ASN A 195 8.63 -3.55 -1.52
C ASN A 195 8.01 -2.81 -2.73
N THR A 196 6.81 -3.17 -3.11
CA THR A 196 6.05 -2.57 -4.21
C THR A 196 5.06 -1.50 -3.75
N SER A 197 5.37 -0.84 -2.62
CA SER A 197 4.59 0.27 -2.06
C SER A 197 3.09 -0.06 -1.93
N ALA A 198 2.19 0.77 -2.48
CA ALA A 198 0.75 0.55 -2.39
C ALA A 198 0.25 -0.68 -3.15
N GLY A 199 0.97 -1.15 -4.17
CA GLY A 199 0.61 -2.35 -4.95
C GLY A 199 0.77 -3.65 -4.20
N THR A 200 1.48 -3.67 -3.08
CA THR A 200 1.91 -4.89 -2.38
C THR A 200 0.75 -5.82 -2.02
N CYS A 201 -0.31 -5.29 -1.41
CA CYS A 201 -1.44 -6.11 -0.95
C CYS A 201 -2.22 -6.73 -2.10
N LEU A 202 -2.20 -6.13 -3.28
CA LEU A 202 -2.95 -6.59 -4.44
C LEU A 202 -2.27 -7.73 -5.22
N LEU A 203 -0.99 -7.94 -5.02
CA LEU A 203 -0.28 -9.07 -5.62
C LEU A 203 -0.72 -10.45 -5.09
N TYR A 204 -1.50 -10.49 -4.02
CA TYR A 204 -2.00 -11.74 -3.43
C TYR A 204 -3.48 -11.99 -3.65
N THR A 205 -4.26 -10.93 -3.84
CA THR A 205 -5.71 -10.98 -3.66
C THR A 205 -6.45 -11.65 -4.81
N SER A 206 -5.78 -11.97 -5.91
CA SER A 206 -6.39 -12.80 -6.95
C SER A 206 -5.31 -13.31 -7.91
N PRO A 207 -5.16 -14.61 -8.10
CA PRO A 207 -4.66 -15.07 -9.37
C PRO A 207 -5.70 -14.62 -10.40
N SER A 208 -5.39 -13.52 -11.11
CA SER A 208 -6.17 -13.13 -12.28
C SER A 208 -6.35 -14.38 -13.16
N PRO A 209 -7.50 -14.60 -13.78
CA PRO A 209 -7.65 -15.67 -14.77
C PRO A 209 -6.55 -15.62 -15.86
N ARG A 210 -5.94 -14.46 -16.07
CA ARG A 210 -4.78 -14.28 -16.97
C ARG A 210 -3.48 -14.83 -16.39
N ASP A 211 -3.32 -14.84 -15.07
CA ASP A 211 -2.09 -15.34 -14.41
C ASP A 211 -2.06 -16.88 -14.38
N ARG A 212 -3.18 -17.54 -14.67
CA ARG A 212 -3.28 -19.00 -14.79
C ARG A 212 -2.88 -19.53 -16.17
N SER A 213 -2.59 -18.67 -17.11
CA SER A 213 -2.25 -19.00 -18.50
C SER A 213 -0.76 -18.82 -18.86
N LEU A 214 0.11 -18.62 -17.87
CA LEU A 214 1.55 -18.58 -18.02
C LEU A 214 2.20 -19.84 -17.47
#